data_79cd4d90fe20f53af756eedc3708e85e
#
_entry.id   79cd4d90fe20f53af756eedc3708e85e
#
_cell.length_a   1.000
_cell.length_b   1.000
_cell.length_c   1.000
_cell.angle_alpha   90.00
_cell.angle_beta   90.00
_cell.angle_gamma   90.00
#
_symmetry.space_group_name_H-M   'P 1'
#
loop_
_entity.id
_entity.type
_entity.pdbx_description
1 polymer ?
#
loop_
_entity_poly.entity_id
_entity_poly.type
_entity_poly.pdbx_seq_one_letter_code
_entity_poly.pdbx_strand_id
1 'polypeptide(L)'
;GNAVRILGENPRLQQRIRENRALLPTFLEEALRLESPFRGHHRHVLTDTTLGGVQLPAGSHLTLLWGAANRDPAIFEDPDVLRLDRPSPRGHITFGKGLHFCVGAALARLEA
;
A
#
# COMPACT_ATOMS: atom_id res chain seq x y z
N GLY A 1 13.65 -6.53 -1.66
CA GLY A 1 12.80 -7.08 -0.62
C GLY A 1 11.54 -7.75 -1.14
N ASN A 2 10.36 -7.30 -0.74
CA ASN A 2 9.08 -8.00 -0.99
C ASN A 2 8.77 -8.21 -2.48
N ALA A 3 9.02 -7.25 -3.36
CA ALA A 3 8.81 -7.39 -4.79
C ALA A 3 9.62 -8.55 -5.39
N VAL A 4 10.90 -8.68 -4.99
CA VAL A 4 11.76 -9.78 -5.45
C VAL A 4 11.25 -11.12 -4.93
N ARG A 5 10.79 -11.20 -3.68
CA ARG A 5 10.18 -12.40 -3.12
C ARG A 5 8.93 -12.82 -3.93
N ILE A 6 8.02 -11.88 -4.19
CA ILE A 6 6.81 -12.15 -4.98
C ILE A 6 7.16 -12.70 -6.37
N LEU A 7 8.19 -12.14 -7.03
CA LEU A 7 8.65 -12.65 -8.32
C LEU A 7 9.27 -14.05 -8.21
N GLY A 8 10.06 -14.29 -7.16
CA GLY A 8 10.68 -15.60 -6.93
C GLY A 8 9.65 -16.71 -6.68
N GLU A 9 8.57 -16.39 -5.98
CA GLU A 9 7.46 -17.30 -5.70
C GLU A 9 6.53 -17.51 -6.90
N ASN A 10 6.60 -16.66 -7.94
CA ASN A 10 5.69 -16.65 -9.09
C ASN A 10 6.43 -16.65 -10.44
N PRO A 11 6.96 -17.79 -10.91
CA PRO A 11 7.72 -17.86 -12.16
C PRO A 11 6.92 -17.39 -13.40
N ARG A 12 5.61 -17.65 -13.44
CA ARG A 12 4.75 -17.18 -14.53
C ARG A 12 4.63 -15.66 -14.58
N LEU A 13 4.51 -15.02 -13.42
CA LEU A 13 4.50 -13.56 -13.30
C LEU A 13 5.84 -12.98 -13.76
N GLN A 14 6.94 -13.58 -13.33
CA GLN A 14 8.30 -13.20 -13.72
C GLN A 14 8.46 -13.25 -15.25
N GLN A 15 7.97 -14.34 -15.89
CA GLN A 15 8.03 -14.50 -17.34
C GLN A 15 7.21 -13.41 -18.06
N ARG A 16 5.97 -13.17 -17.63
CA ARG A 16 5.10 -12.10 -18.19
C ARG A 16 5.77 -10.73 -18.15
N ILE A 17 6.42 -10.38 -17.03
CA ILE A 17 7.11 -9.09 -16.89
C ILE A 17 8.37 -9.03 -17.78
N ARG A 18 9.10 -10.14 -17.96
CA ARG A 18 10.24 -10.21 -18.90
C ARG A 18 9.80 -9.98 -20.35
N GLU A 19 8.69 -10.58 -20.74
CA GLU A 19 8.12 -10.46 -22.09
C GLU A 19 7.52 -9.07 -22.35
N ASN A 20 6.96 -8.44 -21.30
CA ASN A 20 6.39 -7.10 -21.39
C ASN A 20 6.83 -6.22 -20.21
N ARG A 21 7.95 -5.52 -20.39
CA ARG A 21 8.51 -4.60 -19.38
C ARG A 21 7.60 -3.44 -19.00
N ALA A 22 6.62 -3.08 -19.82
CA ALA A 22 5.63 -2.07 -19.48
C ALA A 22 4.75 -2.44 -18.29
N LEU A 23 4.70 -3.70 -17.91
CA LEU A 23 4.00 -4.19 -16.71
C LEU A 23 4.74 -3.91 -15.39
N LEU A 24 6.04 -3.61 -15.47
CA LEU A 24 6.88 -3.45 -14.27
C LEU A 24 6.39 -2.35 -13.32
N PRO A 25 6.03 -1.15 -13.78
CA PRO A 25 5.51 -0.11 -12.87
C PRO A 25 4.24 -0.55 -12.13
N THR A 26 3.28 -1.17 -12.82
CA THR A 26 2.04 -1.66 -12.18
C THR A 26 2.34 -2.79 -11.20
N PHE A 27 3.23 -3.70 -11.56
CA PHE A 27 3.69 -4.76 -10.65
C PHE A 27 4.27 -4.18 -9.36
N LEU A 28 5.12 -3.15 -9.44
CA LEU A 28 5.73 -2.52 -8.27
C LEU A 28 4.68 -1.86 -7.37
N GLU A 29 3.70 -1.16 -7.93
CA GLU A 29 2.61 -0.57 -7.13
C GLU A 29 1.75 -1.67 -6.45
N GLU A 30 1.42 -2.76 -7.14
CA GLU A 30 0.70 -3.88 -6.54
C GLU A 30 1.52 -4.62 -5.46
N ALA A 31 2.82 -4.78 -5.66
CA ALA A 31 3.72 -5.33 -4.64
C ALA A 31 3.77 -4.42 -3.40
N LEU A 32 3.82 -3.10 -3.58
CA LEU A 32 3.77 -2.12 -2.50
C LEU A 32 2.42 -2.12 -1.79
N ARG A 33 1.32 -2.29 -2.52
CA ARG A 33 -0.02 -2.37 -1.95
C ARG A 33 -0.16 -3.61 -1.05
N LEU A 34 0.19 -4.77 -1.58
CA LEU A 34 0.02 -6.06 -0.88
C LEU A 34 1.02 -6.24 0.27
N GLU A 35 2.25 -5.80 0.07
CA GLU A 35 3.34 -6.00 1.02
C GLU A 35 3.98 -4.66 1.39
N SER A 36 3.16 -3.77 1.96
CA SER A 36 3.64 -2.48 2.48
C SER A 36 4.82 -2.68 3.43
N PRO A 37 5.98 -2.02 3.22
CA PRO A 37 7.13 -2.12 4.12
C PRO A 37 6.79 -1.70 5.55
N PHE A 38 6.00 -0.63 5.68
CA PHE A 38 5.40 -0.22 6.95
C PHE A 38 3.92 -0.61 6.94
N ARG A 39 3.53 -1.50 7.85
CA ARG A 39 2.14 -1.98 7.92
C ARG A 39 1.23 -1.08 8.73
N GLY A 40 1.79 -0.17 9.51
CA GLY A 40 1.03 0.79 10.30
C GLY A 40 1.90 1.90 10.87
N HIS A 41 1.24 2.95 11.34
CA HIS A 41 1.86 4.07 12.07
C HIS A 41 0.96 4.49 13.22
N HIS A 42 1.58 5.03 14.26
CA HIS A 42 0.86 5.52 15.43
C HIS A 42 0.52 7.01 15.30
N ARG A 43 -0.59 7.40 15.95
CA ARG A 43 -1.04 8.77 16.11
C ARG A 43 -1.53 8.99 17.53
N HIS A 44 -1.42 10.22 18.02
CA HIS A 44 -2.04 10.67 19.26
C HIS A 44 -3.25 11.53 18.93
N VAL A 45 -4.32 11.35 19.68
CA VAL A 45 -5.49 12.22 19.66
C VAL A 45 -5.19 13.43 20.53
N LEU A 46 -5.09 14.61 19.93
CA LEU A 46 -4.72 15.84 20.65
C LEU A 46 -5.92 16.49 21.36
N THR A 47 -7.11 16.34 20.80
CA THR A 47 -8.38 16.86 21.34
C THR A 47 -9.46 15.81 21.17
N ASP A 48 -10.46 15.81 22.05
CA ASP A 48 -11.61 14.92 21.92
C ASP A 48 -12.20 15.02 20.51
N THR A 49 -12.39 13.88 19.87
CA THR A 49 -12.89 13.80 18.50
C THR A 49 -13.71 12.55 18.27
N THR A 50 -14.35 12.47 17.11
CA THR A 50 -15.11 11.30 16.68
C THR A 50 -14.59 10.81 15.33
N LEU A 51 -14.30 9.52 15.23
CA LEU A 51 -13.87 8.87 13.98
C LEU A 51 -14.75 7.64 13.72
N GLY A 52 -15.44 7.62 12.58
CA GLY A 52 -16.31 6.51 12.21
C GLY A 52 -17.44 6.23 13.25
N GLY A 53 -17.93 7.27 13.93
CA GLY A 53 -18.94 7.14 14.99
C GLY A 53 -18.38 6.76 16.37
N VAL A 54 -17.07 6.50 16.50
CA VAL A 54 -16.42 6.17 17.77
C VAL A 54 -15.83 7.43 18.39
N GLN A 55 -16.15 7.68 19.66
CA GLN A 55 -15.58 8.78 20.45
C GLN A 55 -14.14 8.45 20.82
N LEU A 56 -13.24 9.37 20.55
CA LEU A 56 -11.81 9.27 20.83
C LEU A 56 -11.40 10.39 21.78
N PRO A 57 -11.20 10.10 23.07
CA PRO A 57 -10.72 11.10 24.03
C PRO A 57 -9.30 11.59 23.67
N ALA A 58 -9.01 12.84 24.03
CA ALA A 58 -7.66 13.39 23.99
C ALA A 58 -6.69 12.49 24.78
N GLY A 59 -5.48 12.34 24.26
CA GLY A 59 -4.47 11.41 24.81
C GLY A 59 -4.60 9.97 24.32
N SER A 60 -5.68 9.59 23.62
CA SER A 60 -5.80 8.25 23.03
C SER A 60 -4.73 7.99 21.98
N HIS A 61 -4.34 6.72 21.84
CA HIS A 61 -3.41 6.25 20.84
C HIS A 61 -4.17 5.54 19.72
N LEU A 62 -3.87 5.91 18.48
CA LEU A 62 -4.41 5.27 17.28
C LEU A 62 -3.30 4.54 16.53
N THR A 63 -3.62 3.41 15.95
CA THR A 63 -2.78 2.73 14.95
C THR A 63 -3.46 2.80 13.60
N LEU A 64 -2.84 3.49 12.65
CA LEU A 64 -3.27 3.54 11.25
C LEU A 64 -2.74 2.29 10.54
N LEU A 65 -3.60 1.35 10.19
CA LEU A 65 -3.22 0.07 9.60
C LEU A 65 -3.18 0.16 8.06
N TRP A 66 -2.07 0.65 7.51
CA TRP A 66 -1.88 0.81 6.05
C TRP A 66 -2.08 -0.51 5.29
N GLY A 67 -1.53 -1.60 5.82
CA GLY A 67 -1.67 -2.93 5.22
C GLY A 67 -3.12 -3.40 5.13
N ALA A 68 -3.94 -3.11 6.13
CA ALA A 68 -5.37 -3.43 6.11
C ALA A 68 -6.13 -2.52 5.13
N ALA A 69 -5.87 -1.21 5.17
CA ALA A 69 -6.50 -0.25 4.25
C ALA A 69 -6.17 -0.53 2.78
N ASN A 70 -4.97 -1.03 2.48
CA ASN A 70 -4.56 -1.44 1.13
C ASN A 70 -5.24 -2.75 0.66
N ARG A 71 -5.98 -3.42 1.54
CA ARG A 71 -6.77 -4.62 1.26
C ARG A 71 -8.25 -4.43 1.56
N ASP A 72 -8.70 -3.18 1.65
CA ASP A 72 -10.12 -2.87 1.85
C ASP A 72 -10.92 -3.23 0.58
N PRO A 73 -11.87 -4.19 0.65
CA PRO A 73 -12.66 -4.60 -0.50
C PRO A 73 -13.61 -3.51 -1.01
N ALA A 74 -13.91 -2.50 -0.20
CA ALA A 74 -14.68 -1.33 -0.64
C ALA A 74 -13.89 -0.45 -1.63
N ILE A 75 -12.55 -0.56 -1.64
CA ILE A 75 -11.66 0.26 -2.48
C ILE A 75 -10.97 -0.60 -3.55
N PHE A 76 -10.59 -1.83 -3.20
CA PHE A 76 -9.84 -2.72 -4.08
C PHE A 76 -10.63 -4.00 -4.35
N GLU A 77 -11.10 -4.16 -5.58
CA GLU A 77 -11.66 -5.42 -6.05
C GLU A 77 -10.59 -6.52 -5.94
N ASP A 78 -10.98 -7.73 -5.50
CA ASP A 78 -10.06 -8.83 -5.23
C ASP A 78 -8.81 -8.36 -4.44
N PRO A 79 -8.98 -7.86 -3.20
CA PRO A 79 -7.95 -7.09 -2.50
C PRO A 79 -6.69 -7.90 -2.19
N ASP A 80 -6.80 -9.22 -2.10
CA ASP A 80 -5.68 -10.12 -1.81
C ASP A 80 -4.96 -10.64 -3.07
N VAL A 81 -5.49 -10.34 -4.25
CA VAL A 81 -4.94 -10.79 -5.53
C VAL A 81 -4.04 -9.71 -6.13
N LEU A 82 -2.83 -10.11 -6.58
CA LEU A 82 -1.95 -9.26 -7.37
C LEU A 82 -2.49 -9.14 -8.79
N ARG A 83 -2.88 -7.94 -9.20
CA ARG A 83 -3.48 -7.66 -10.50
C ARG A 83 -2.65 -6.64 -11.26
N LEU A 84 -2.19 -7.00 -12.47
CA LEU A 84 -1.41 -6.10 -13.34
C LEU A 84 -2.30 -5.19 -14.21
N ASP A 85 -3.60 -5.37 -14.15
CA ASP A 85 -4.62 -4.63 -14.92
C ASP A 85 -5.45 -3.68 -14.06
N ARG A 86 -5.03 -3.43 -12.81
CA ARG A 86 -5.77 -2.56 -11.89
C ARG A 86 -5.87 -1.13 -12.43
N PRO A 87 -7.08 -0.53 -12.48
CA PRO A 87 -7.31 0.78 -13.11
C PRO A 87 -6.52 1.91 -12.44
N SER A 88 -6.30 1.80 -11.12
CA SER A 88 -5.58 2.81 -10.34
C SER A 88 -4.50 2.15 -9.49
N PRO A 89 -3.38 1.69 -10.08
CA PRO A 89 -2.35 0.97 -9.34
C PRO A 89 -1.73 1.81 -8.21
N ARG A 90 -1.71 3.15 -8.33
CA ARG A 90 -1.23 4.10 -7.31
C ARG A 90 -2.30 4.49 -6.27
N GLY A 91 -3.45 3.86 -6.26
CA GLY A 91 -4.53 4.14 -5.32
C GLY A 91 -4.26 3.70 -3.88
N HIS A 92 -3.23 2.90 -3.65
CA HIS A 92 -2.84 2.44 -2.32
C HIS A 92 -2.23 3.56 -1.47
N ILE A 93 -2.26 3.39 -0.14
CA ILE A 93 -1.76 4.36 0.84
C ILE A 93 -0.46 3.92 1.53
N THR A 94 0.33 3.07 0.91
CA THR A 94 1.63 2.60 1.43
C THR A 94 2.58 3.75 1.76
N PHE A 95 2.53 4.82 0.98
CA PHE A 95 3.31 6.05 1.20
C PHE A 95 2.59 7.11 2.06
N GLY A 96 1.48 6.74 2.69
CA GLY A 96 0.62 7.68 3.41
C GLY A 96 -0.19 8.58 2.49
N LYS A 97 -0.78 9.64 3.05
CA LYS A 97 -1.58 10.64 2.35
C LYS A 97 -1.54 11.98 3.07
N GLY A 98 -1.83 13.07 2.36
CA GLY A 98 -1.89 14.43 2.92
C GLY A 98 -0.51 15.01 3.24
N LEU A 99 -0.43 15.84 4.28
CA LEU A 99 0.79 16.56 4.66
C LEU A 99 1.99 15.66 4.98
N HIS A 100 1.73 14.43 5.41
CA HIS A 100 2.75 13.44 5.73
C HIS A 100 2.98 12.40 4.62
N PHE A 101 2.57 12.70 3.38
CA PHE A 101 2.91 11.84 2.25
C PHE A 101 4.43 11.64 2.19
N CYS A 102 4.86 10.41 1.95
CA CYS A 102 6.28 10.05 1.96
C CYS A 102 7.10 10.89 0.98
N VAL A 103 8.04 11.67 1.49
CA VAL A 103 8.95 12.47 0.68
C VAL A 103 9.85 11.61 -0.23
N GLY A 104 10.16 10.38 0.20
CA GLY A 104 10.97 9.41 -0.55
C GLY A 104 10.21 8.57 -1.57
N ALA A 105 8.90 8.80 -1.78
CA ALA A 105 8.09 7.92 -2.64
C ALA A 105 8.58 7.83 -4.10
N ALA A 106 9.15 8.91 -4.65
CA ALA A 106 9.73 8.92 -5.99
C ALA A 106 11.02 8.10 -6.03
N LEU A 107 11.89 8.29 -5.04
CA LEU A 107 13.15 7.56 -4.93
C LEU A 107 12.90 6.05 -4.72
N ALA A 108 11.98 5.69 -3.83
CA ALA A 108 11.63 4.29 -3.60
C ALA A 108 11.13 3.56 -4.85
N ARG A 109 10.40 4.27 -5.72
CA ARG A 109 9.96 3.72 -7.02
C ARG A 109 11.09 3.61 -8.04
N LEU A 110 12.07 4.50 -7.95
CA LEU A 110 13.24 4.48 -8.83
C LEU A 110 14.19 3.33 -8.47
N GLU A 111 14.32 3.04 -7.18
CA GLU A 111 15.22 1.98 -6.67
C GLU A 111 14.61 0.57 -6.76
N ALA A 112 13.31 0.45 -6.94
CA ALA A 112 12.62 -0.84 -6.99
C ALA A 112 12.60 -1.44 -8.40
#